data_afeaa26a5736a474e1cd3c1a5d9bb8ba
#
_entry.id   afeaa26a5736a474e1cd3c1a5d9bb8ba
#
_cell.length_a   1.000
_cell.length_b   1.000
_cell.length_c   1.000
_cell.angle_alpha   90.00
_cell.angle_beta   90.00
_cell.angle_gamma   90.00
#
_symmetry.space_group_name_H-M   'P 1'
#
loop_
_entity.id
_entity.type
_entity.pdbx_description
1 polymer ?
#
loop_
_entity_poly.entity_id
_entity_poly.type
_entity_poly.pdbx_seq_one_letter_code
_entity_poly.pdbx_strand_id
1 'polypeptide(L)'
;ASIYVFHADTEGLNFRKAFKDAGFYLSGCCIWKKNSLVLGRSPYQWQHEPCLFGWKQKGKHQWFSDRKQTTIWEYDRPKSSKDHPTMKPIPLMAYPIQNSSMRGTIVLDPFLGSGSTLMAADQTGRVCYGIELDEKFVDVIVKRYIDSTGNDNVTVLRDGQTLTFNEAYSMMEETV
;
A
#
# COMPACT_ATOMS: atom_id res chain seq x y z
N ALA A 1 -16.88 1.51 3.64
CA ALA A 1 -15.50 1.52 3.14
C ALA A 1 -15.27 0.29 2.26
N SER A 2 -14.44 0.42 1.23
CA SER A 2 -13.93 -0.68 0.41
C SER A 2 -12.65 -1.23 1.03
N ILE A 3 -12.34 -2.49 0.74
CA ILE A 3 -11.11 -3.16 1.15
C ILE A 3 -10.45 -3.82 -0.05
N TYR A 4 -9.14 -3.70 -0.14
CA TYR A 4 -8.27 -4.30 -1.16
C TYR A 4 -7.17 -5.07 -0.46
N VAL A 5 -6.98 -6.36 -0.81
CA VAL A 5 -5.97 -7.22 -0.18
C VAL A 5 -5.13 -7.90 -1.24
N PHE A 6 -3.91 -7.39 -1.44
CA PHE A 6 -2.91 -8.06 -2.26
C PHE A 6 -2.37 -9.30 -1.52
N HIS A 7 -2.17 -10.38 -2.25
CA HIS A 7 -1.64 -11.62 -1.69
C HIS A 7 -0.84 -12.43 -2.71
N ALA A 8 -0.04 -13.38 -2.25
CA ALA A 8 0.55 -14.38 -3.12
C ALA A 8 -0.56 -15.31 -3.64
N ASP A 9 -0.56 -15.64 -4.93
CA ASP A 9 -1.59 -16.49 -5.54
C ASP A 9 -1.64 -17.88 -4.90
N THR A 10 -0.49 -18.42 -4.50
CA THR A 10 -0.38 -19.71 -3.78
C THR A 10 -1.17 -19.74 -2.46
N GLU A 11 -1.38 -18.58 -1.84
CA GLU A 11 -2.13 -18.42 -0.59
C GLU A 11 -3.59 -18.00 -0.83
N GLY A 12 -4.04 -18.01 -2.07
CA GLY A 12 -5.36 -17.51 -2.46
C GLY A 12 -6.53 -18.12 -1.69
N LEU A 13 -6.46 -19.41 -1.35
CA LEU A 13 -7.48 -20.09 -0.54
C LEU A 13 -7.55 -19.49 0.87
N ASN A 14 -6.41 -19.33 1.53
CA ASN A 14 -6.30 -18.85 2.89
C ASN A 14 -6.75 -17.38 2.98
N PHE A 15 -6.33 -16.54 2.04
CA PHE A 15 -6.75 -15.14 1.98
C PHE A 15 -8.24 -14.97 1.71
N ARG A 16 -8.82 -15.76 0.80
CA ARG A 16 -10.28 -15.74 0.54
C ARG A 16 -11.08 -16.19 1.75
N LYS A 17 -10.60 -17.23 2.46
CA LYS A 17 -11.23 -17.69 3.70
C LYS A 17 -11.16 -16.60 4.77
N ALA A 18 -9.98 -16.07 5.07
CA ALA A 18 -9.79 -15.01 6.06
C ALA A 18 -10.64 -13.75 5.75
N PHE A 19 -10.71 -13.36 4.47
CA PHE A 19 -11.53 -12.25 4.01
C PHE A 19 -13.01 -12.42 4.37
N LYS A 20 -13.56 -13.62 4.17
CA LYS A 20 -14.95 -13.96 4.50
C LYS A 20 -15.16 -14.10 6.02
N ASP A 21 -14.24 -14.76 6.72
CA ASP A 21 -14.32 -14.98 8.17
C ASP A 21 -14.27 -13.63 8.93
N ALA A 22 -13.52 -12.65 8.40
CA ALA A 22 -13.52 -11.28 8.91
C ALA A 22 -14.82 -10.49 8.61
N GLY A 23 -15.80 -11.11 7.96
CA GLY A 23 -17.13 -10.54 7.69
C GLY A 23 -17.12 -9.55 6.52
N PHE A 24 -16.25 -9.75 5.54
CA PHE A 24 -16.26 -9.00 4.30
C PHE A 24 -16.98 -9.76 3.18
N TYR A 25 -17.73 -9.03 2.37
CA TYR A 25 -18.26 -9.51 1.10
C TYR A 25 -17.17 -9.44 0.05
N LEU A 26 -16.81 -10.59 -0.51
CA LEU A 26 -15.85 -10.68 -1.60
C LEU A 26 -16.56 -10.40 -2.92
N SER A 27 -16.35 -9.22 -3.49
CA SER A 27 -16.95 -8.79 -4.73
C SER A 27 -16.19 -9.29 -5.96
N GLY A 28 -14.87 -9.33 -5.88
CA GLY A 28 -14.03 -9.75 -6.99
C GLY A 28 -12.58 -9.95 -6.62
N CYS A 29 -11.83 -10.43 -7.59
CA CYS A 29 -10.38 -10.52 -7.54
C CYS A 29 -9.81 -9.72 -8.71
N CYS A 30 -9.09 -8.66 -8.42
CA CYS A 30 -8.33 -7.89 -9.39
C CYS A 30 -6.94 -8.49 -9.54
N ILE A 31 -6.34 -8.32 -10.71
CA ILE A 31 -5.04 -8.88 -11.05
C ILE A 31 -4.10 -7.74 -11.44
N TRP A 32 -3.09 -7.50 -10.63
CA TRP A 32 -1.99 -6.66 -11.08
C TRP A 32 -1.11 -7.45 -12.03
N LYS A 33 -1.14 -7.11 -13.31
CA LYS A 33 -0.27 -7.65 -14.35
C LYS A 33 1.00 -6.80 -14.43
N LYS A 34 2.14 -7.44 -14.22
CA LYS A 34 3.47 -6.82 -14.26
C LYS A 34 4.01 -6.80 -15.69
N ASN A 35 4.86 -5.85 -16.01
CA ASN A 35 5.55 -5.77 -17.30
C ASN A 35 6.63 -6.85 -17.49
N SER A 36 7.10 -7.47 -16.40
CA SER A 36 8.13 -8.52 -16.43
C SER A 36 7.75 -9.67 -15.51
N LEU A 37 8.17 -10.86 -15.89
CA LEU A 37 8.04 -12.05 -15.06
C LEU A 37 9.00 -12.04 -13.86
N VAL A 38 8.66 -12.82 -12.85
CA VAL A 38 9.53 -13.12 -11.72
C VAL A 38 9.95 -14.58 -11.81
N LEU A 39 11.26 -14.79 -11.99
CA LEU A 39 11.82 -16.14 -12.05
C LEU A 39 11.56 -16.88 -10.74
N GLY A 40 11.07 -18.11 -10.87
CA GLY A 40 10.79 -19.01 -9.76
C GLY A 40 11.03 -20.45 -10.18
N ARG A 41 10.77 -21.39 -9.27
CA ARG A 41 10.98 -22.83 -9.52
C ARG A 41 9.82 -23.48 -10.29
N SER A 42 8.70 -22.76 -10.46
CA SER A 42 7.55 -23.26 -11.22
C SER A 42 7.84 -23.28 -12.71
N PRO A 43 7.28 -24.24 -13.50
CA PRO A 43 7.33 -24.20 -14.96
C PRO A 43 6.74 -22.91 -15.55
N TYR A 44 5.66 -22.39 -14.99
CA TYR A 44 5.10 -21.09 -15.33
C TYR A 44 5.65 -20.01 -14.41
N GLN A 45 6.19 -18.94 -14.97
CA GLN A 45 6.76 -17.83 -14.22
C GLN A 45 5.69 -16.82 -13.84
N TRP A 46 5.78 -16.32 -12.62
CA TRP A 46 4.80 -15.37 -12.07
C TRP A 46 4.95 -14.00 -12.74
N GLN A 47 3.87 -13.50 -13.33
CA GLN A 47 3.81 -12.16 -13.92
C GLN A 47 2.65 -11.35 -13.37
N HIS A 48 2.01 -11.80 -12.29
CA HIS A 48 0.88 -11.12 -11.69
C HIS A 48 0.86 -11.25 -10.17
N GLU A 49 0.06 -10.39 -9.54
CA GLU A 49 -0.37 -10.51 -8.16
C GLU A 49 -1.88 -10.32 -8.07
N PRO A 50 -2.61 -11.22 -7.42
CA PRO A 50 -4.03 -11.04 -7.17
C PRO A 50 -4.27 -10.04 -6.03
N CYS A 51 -5.38 -9.32 -6.14
CA CYS A 51 -5.89 -8.38 -5.15
C CYS A 51 -7.37 -8.63 -4.91
N LEU A 52 -7.75 -9.13 -3.75
CA LEU A 52 -9.14 -9.28 -3.38
C LEU A 52 -9.79 -7.92 -3.18
N PHE A 53 -10.98 -7.75 -3.73
CA PHE A 53 -11.78 -6.53 -3.60
C PHE A 53 -13.13 -6.84 -2.98
N GLY A 54 -13.53 -6.01 -2.02
CA GLY A 54 -14.84 -6.12 -1.39
C GLY A 54 -15.10 -5.01 -0.36
N TRP A 55 -16.07 -5.27 0.50
CA TRP A 55 -16.50 -4.36 1.57
C TRP A 55 -17.16 -5.12 2.71
N LYS A 56 -17.41 -4.46 3.85
CA LYS A 56 -18.07 -5.08 4.99
C LYS A 56 -19.45 -5.61 4.59
N GLN A 57 -19.79 -6.86 4.92
CA GLN A 57 -20.97 -7.58 4.43
C GLN A 57 -22.30 -6.84 4.66
N LYS A 58 -22.42 -6.12 5.79
CA LYS A 58 -23.59 -5.28 6.10
C LYS A 58 -23.43 -3.81 5.68
N GLY A 59 -22.30 -3.48 5.02
CA GLY A 59 -21.99 -2.13 4.59
C GLY A 59 -22.33 -1.87 3.13
N LYS A 60 -22.30 -0.60 2.74
CA LYS A 60 -22.36 -0.18 1.33
C LYS A 60 -20.97 0.13 0.84
N HIS A 61 -20.63 -0.32 -0.36
CA HIS A 61 -19.42 0.18 -1.05
C HIS A 61 -19.71 1.58 -1.61
N GLN A 62 -18.63 2.35 -1.73
CA GLN A 62 -18.64 3.61 -2.44
C GLN A 62 -17.79 3.43 -3.71
N TRP A 63 -18.28 3.97 -4.81
CA TRP A 63 -17.63 3.91 -6.11
C TRP A 63 -17.67 5.29 -6.75
N PHE A 64 -16.52 5.86 -7.03
CA PHE A 64 -16.36 7.22 -7.52
C PHE A 64 -15.80 7.27 -8.95
N SER A 65 -15.71 6.12 -9.60
CA SER A 65 -15.30 5.99 -10.99
C SER A 65 -16.47 5.51 -11.86
N ASP A 66 -16.22 5.35 -13.15
CA ASP A 66 -17.19 4.83 -14.09
C ASP A 66 -17.30 3.28 -14.06
N ARG A 67 -18.13 2.71 -14.94
CA ARG A 67 -18.31 1.25 -15.07
C ARG A 67 -17.35 0.62 -16.10
N LYS A 68 -16.38 1.33 -16.60
CA LYS A 68 -15.39 0.84 -17.56
C LYS A 68 -14.13 0.30 -16.87
N GLN A 69 -14.04 0.43 -15.54
CA GLN A 69 -12.93 -0.11 -14.77
C GLN A 69 -12.93 -1.63 -14.80
N THR A 70 -11.77 -2.23 -15.01
CA THR A 70 -11.62 -3.69 -15.18
C THR A 70 -10.86 -4.31 -14.03
N THR A 71 -10.90 -5.64 -13.96
CA THR A 71 -10.15 -6.41 -12.96
C THR A 71 -8.69 -6.66 -13.34
N ILE A 72 -8.26 -6.28 -14.54
CA ILE A 72 -6.84 -6.39 -14.97
C ILE A 72 -6.21 -5.02 -14.87
N TRP A 73 -5.16 -4.92 -14.04
CA TRP A 73 -4.43 -3.69 -13.76
C TRP A 73 -3.01 -3.80 -14.29
N GLU A 74 -2.70 -3.10 -15.36
CA GLU A 74 -1.39 -3.13 -16.00
C GLU A 74 -0.54 -1.96 -15.48
N TYR A 75 0.40 -2.27 -14.60
CA TYR A 75 1.36 -1.31 -14.04
C TYR A 75 2.74 -1.93 -14.01
N ASP A 76 3.72 -1.17 -14.46
CA ASP A 76 5.10 -1.59 -14.47
C ASP A 76 5.62 -1.83 -13.05
N ARG A 77 6.33 -2.93 -12.88
CA ARG A 77 7.07 -3.18 -11.65
C ARG A 77 8.20 -2.14 -11.55
N PRO A 78 8.40 -1.47 -10.38
CA PRO A 78 9.54 -0.61 -10.18
C PRO A 78 10.84 -1.37 -10.46
N LYS A 79 11.75 -0.76 -11.22
CA LYS A 79 13.12 -1.27 -11.37
C LYS A 79 13.70 -1.32 -9.97
N SER A 80 14.38 -2.41 -9.60
CA SER A 80 14.82 -2.75 -8.24
C SER A 80 15.20 -1.52 -7.40
N SER A 81 14.42 -1.24 -6.36
CA SER A 81 14.80 -0.26 -5.34
C SER A 81 15.78 -0.95 -4.37
N LYS A 82 16.86 -0.28 -4.02
CA LYS A 82 17.72 -0.71 -2.92
C LYS A 82 16.99 -0.64 -1.57
N ASP A 83 15.89 0.13 -1.54
CA ASP A 83 15.19 0.50 -0.33
C ASP A 83 14.13 -0.52 0.11
N HIS A 84 13.53 -1.27 -0.84
CA HIS A 84 12.56 -2.31 -0.50
C HIS A 84 12.36 -3.32 -1.65
N PRO A 85 12.53 -4.64 -1.38
CA PRO A 85 12.49 -5.68 -2.42
C PRO A 85 11.11 -5.89 -3.04
N THR A 86 10.02 -5.51 -2.36
CA THR A 86 8.63 -5.77 -2.76
C THR A 86 7.81 -4.50 -2.97
N MET A 87 8.46 -3.39 -3.31
CA MET A 87 7.80 -2.11 -3.52
C MET A 87 6.74 -2.17 -4.63
N LYS A 88 5.51 -1.75 -4.32
CA LYS A 88 4.45 -1.57 -5.31
C LYS A 88 4.54 -0.19 -5.98
N PRO A 89 4.22 -0.07 -7.27
CA PRO A 89 4.20 1.24 -7.93
C PRO A 89 3.12 2.14 -7.34
N ILE A 90 3.43 3.42 -7.15
CA ILE A 90 2.48 4.42 -6.63
C ILE A 90 1.20 4.48 -7.47
N PRO A 91 1.25 4.50 -8.82
CA PRO A 91 0.03 4.52 -9.63
C PRO A 91 -0.87 3.31 -9.42
N LEU A 92 -0.30 2.13 -9.14
CA LEU A 92 -1.09 0.93 -8.81
C LEU A 92 -1.90 1.14 -7.53
N MET A 93 -1.32 1.78 -6.50
CA MET A 93 -2.02 2.06 -5.24
C MET A 93 -3.02 3.22 -5.38
N ALA A 94 -2.69 4.22 -6.18
CA ALA A 94 -3.55 5.38 -6.45
C ALA A 94 -4.87 4.97 -7.15
N TYR A 95 -4.82 3.99 -8.03
CA TYR A 95 -5.97 3.56 -8.82
C TYR A 95 -7.17 3.08 -7.95
N PRO A 96 -7.04 2.09 -7.06
CA PRO A 96 -8.13 1.68 -6.17
C PRO A 96 -8.52 2.77 -5.16
N ILE A 97 -7.57 3.60 -4.70
CA ILE A 97 -7.85 4.72 -3.82
C ILE A 97 -8.81 5.71 -4.49
N GLN A 98 -8.53 6.11 -5.72
CA GLN A 98 -9.38 7.04 -6.48
C GLN A 98 -10.75 6.45 -6.79
N ASN A 99 -10.82 5.16 -7.12
CA ASN A 99 -12.08 4.48 -7.44
C ASN A 99 -13.02 4.36 -6.23
N SER A 100 -12.47 4.24 -5.02
CA SER A 100 -13.24 3.87 -3.82
C SER A 100 -13.26 4.93 -2.72
N SER A 101 -12.64 6.10 -2.92
CA SER A 101 -12.59 7.17 -1.92
C SER A 101 -12.67 8.56 -2.56
N MET A 102 -13.13 9.54 -1.79
CA MET A 102 -13.08 10.96 -2.15
C MET A 102 -11.81 11.62 -1.60
N ARG A 103 -11.44 12.77 -2.16
CA ARG A 103 -10.39 13.64 -1.58
C ARG A 103 -10.73 13.99 -0.15
N GLY A 104 -9.71 14.10 0.70
CA GLY A 104 -9.87 14.41 2.13
C GLY A 104 -10.33 13.22 2.99
N THR A 105 -10.65 12.07 2.42
CA THR A 105 -11.03 10.88 3.22
C THR A 105 -9.80 10.07 3.65
N ILE A 106 -10.02 9.19 4.64
CA ILE A 106 -8.96 8.37 5.22
C ILE A 106 -8.75 7.10 4.38
N VAL A 107 -7.48 6.79 4.12
CA VAL A 107 -6.97 5.52 3.62
C VAL A 107 -6.17 4.86 4.75
N LEU A 108 -6.54 3.65 5.13
CA LEU A 108 -5.82 2.87 6.15
C LEU A 108 -5.02 1.74 5.47
N ASP A 109 -3.73 1.67 5.76
CA ASP A 109 -2.87 0.55 5.36
C ASP A 109 -2.11 0.00 6.59
N PRO A 110 -2.54 -1.16 7.14
CA PRO A 110 -1.90 -1.75 8.31
C PRO A 110 -0.59 -2.49 7.97
N PHE A 111 -0.16 -2.52 6.70
CA PHE A 111 1.06 -3.18 6.22
C PHE A 111 1.79 -2.25 5.24
N LEU A 112 2.21 -1.08 5.73
CA LEU A 112 2.61 0.05 4.90
C LEU A 112 3.86 -0.24 4.03
N GLY A 113 4.76 -1.12 4.51
CA GLY A 113 5.94 -1.58 3.78
C GLY A 113 6.84 -0.41 3.38
N SER A 114 6.97 -0.15 2.09
CA SER A 114 7.75 0.97 1.55
C SER A 114 6.99 2.30 1.46
N GLY A 115 5.77 2.39 1.97
CA GLY A 115 4.97 3.61 1.95
C GLY A 115 4.29 3.95 0.62
N SER A 116 4.16 3.00 -0.30
CA SER A 116 3.52 3.29 -1.60
C SER A 116 2.08 3.74 -1.47
N THR A 117 1.36 3.22 -0.46
CA THR A 117 -0.01 3.66 -0.14
C THR A 117 -0.02 5.09 0.41
N LEU A 118 0.93 5.44 1.29
CA LEU A 118 1.08 6.81 1.81
C LEU A 118 1.30 7.81 0.66
N MET A 119 2.25 7.51 -0.22
CA MET A 119 2.56 8.35 -1.36
C MET A 119 1.37 8.51 -2.30
N ALA A 120 0.65 7.43 -2.57
CA ALA A 120 -0.53 7.44 -3.42
C ALA A 120 -1.68 8.24 -2.79
N ALA A 121 -1.89 8.12 -1.49
CA ALA A 121 -2.90 8.86 -0.75
C ALA A 121 -2.61 10.36 -0.77
N ASP A 122 -1.37 10.77 -0.48
CA ASP A 122 -0.93 12.15 -0.53
C ASP A 122 -1.12 12.75 -1.92
N GLN A 123 -0.57 12.13 -2.96
CA GLN A 123 -0.67 12.60 -4.35
C GLN A 123 -2.12 12.71 -4.85
N THR A 124 -3.02 11.92 -4.28
CA THR A 124 -4.44 11.95 -4.64
C THR A 124 -5.29 12.79 -3.68
N GLY A 125 -4.67 13.43 -2.68
CA GLY A 125 -5.31 14.32 -1.70
C GLY A 125 -6.16 13.58 -0.68
N ARG A 126 -5.73 12.40 -0.23
CA ARG A 126 -6.31 11.62 0.87
C ARG A 126 -5.39 11.68 2.07
N VAL A 127 -5.94 11.37 3.26
CA VAL A 127 -5.17 11.22 4.49
C VAL A 127 -4.84 9.74 4.66
N CYS A 128 -3.55 9.40 4.78
CA CYS A 128 -3.13 8.03 5.02
C CYS A 128 -2.87 7.79 6.50
N TYR A 129 -3.46 6.72 7.03
CA TYR A 129 -3.04 6.11 8.29
C TYR A 129 -2.36 4.79 7.98
N GLY A 130 -1.10 4.65 8.38
CA GLY A 130 -0.30 3.47 8.09
C GLY A 130 0.29 2.87 9.35
N ILE A 131 0.48 1.56 9.32
CA ILE A 131 1.21 0.81 10.34
C ILE A 131 2.32 0.04 9.63
N GLU A 132 3.53 0.11 10.19
CA GLU A 132 4.67 -0.70 9.76
C GLU A 132 5.31 -1.32 11.00
N LEU A 133 5.59 -2.60 10.94
CA LEU A 133 6.14 -3.37 12.06
C LEU A 133 7.66 -3.18 12.20
N ASP A 134 8.35 -3.07 11.06
CA ASP A 134 9.81 -2.89 11.03
C ASP A 134 10.16 -1.41 11.07
N GLU A 135 10.77 -0.97 12.15
CA GLU A 135 11.19 0.42 12.36
C GLU A 135 12.12 0.95 11.26
N LYS A 136 12.96 0.08 10.66
CA LYS A 136 13.83 0.46 9.55
C LYS A 136 13.05 0.86 8.30
N PHE A 137 11.90 0.22 8.07
CA PHE A 137 11.03 0.62 6.98
C PHE A 137 10.27 1.91 7.27
N VAL A 138 10.02 2.23 8.54
CA VAL A 138 9.43 3.53 8.90
C VAL A 138 10.36 4.67 8.48
N ASP A 139 11.68 4.55 8.73
CA ASP A 139 12.66 5.54 8.29
C ASP A 139 12.71 5.67 6.75
N VAL A 140 12.66 4.55 6.04
CA VAL A 140 12.57 4.53 4.57
C VAL A 140 11.32 5.25 4.08
N ILE A 141 10.16 5.02 4.72
CA ILE A 141 8.90 5.67 4.36
C ILE A 141 9.00 7.19 4.52
N VAL A 142 9.52 7.66 5.67
CA VAL A 142 9.64 9.09 5.95
C VAL A 142 10.62 9.77 5.01
N LYS A 143 11.81 9.19 4.82
CA LYS A 143 12.79 9.71 3.84
C LYS A 143 12.19 9.80 2.45
N ARG A 144 11.55 8.74 1.99
CA ARG A 144 10.91 8.70 0.68
C ARG A 144 9.82 9.76 0.53
N TYR A 145 9.05 10.02 1.59
CA TYR A 145 8.05 11.07 1.61
C TYR A 145 8.70 12.45 1.46
N ILE A 146 9.70 12.76 2.27
CA ILE A 146 10.45 14.04 2.22
C ILE A 146 11.08 14.24 0.85
N ASP A 147 11.79 13.24 0.33
CA ASP A 147 12.47 13.30 -0.97
C ASP A 147 11.51 13.56 -2.13
N SER A 148 10.31 12.99 -2.08
CA SER A 148 9.34 13.08 -3.18
C SER A 148 8.44 14.31 -3.11
N THR A 149 8.21 14.85 -1.92
CA THR A 149 7.30 16.01 -1.71
C THR A 149 8.05 17.31 -1.49
N GLY A 150 9.32 17.24 -1.09
CA GLY A 150 10.09 18.38 -0.58
C GLY A 150 9.58 18.92 0.76
N ASN A 151 8.67 18.18 1.41
CA ASN A 151 8.07 18.59 2.69
C ASN A 151 8.79 17.87 3.83
N ASP A 152 9.61 18.60 4.56
CA ASP A 152 10.36 18.15 5.74
C ASP A 152 9.63 18.43 7.07
N ASN A 153 8.42 18.99 7.01
CA ASN A 153 7.59 19.23 8.21
C ASN A 153 7.01 17.90 8.72
N VAL A 154 7.90 17.01 9.14
CA VAL A 154 7.61 15.71 9.70
C VAL A 154 7.92 15.74 11.19
N THR A 155 6.97 15.29 12.01
CA THR A 155 7.15 15.17 13.46
C THR A 155 7.19 13.70 13.87
N VAL A 156 8.06 13.40 14.83
CA VAL A 156 8.22 12.08 15.43
C VAL A 156 7.77 12.17 16.89
N LEU A 157 6.82 11.34 17.29
CA LEU A 157 6.46 11.17 18.70
C LEU A 157 7.17 9.92 19.23
N ARG A 158 8.12 10.10 20.12
CA ARG A 158 8.88 9.02 20.74
C ARG A 158 9.00 9.24 22.23
N ASP A 159 8.66 8.26 23.03
CA ASP A 159 8.73 8.31 24.51
C ASP A 159 8.04 9.53 25.13
N GLY A 160 6.92 9.97 24.53
CA GLY A 160 6.16 11.13 24.96
C GLY A 160 6.75 12.48 24.54
N GLN A 161 7.85 12.50 23.80
CA GLN A 161 8.47 13.70 23.25
C GLN A 161 8.13 13.85 21.77
N THR A 162 7.84 15.07 21.35
CA THR A 162 7.65 15.42 19.95
C THR A 162 8.93 16.04 19.41
N LEU A 163 9.51 15.41 18.42
CA LEU A 163 10.76 15.81 17.77
C LEU A 163 10.48 16.08 16.29
N THR A 164 11.30 16.90 15.67
CA THR A 164 11.42 16.96 14.22
C THR A 164 12.10 15.68 13.71
N PHE A 165 11.95 15.37 12.43
CA PHE A 165 12.64 14.23 11.84
C PHE A 165 14.16 14.33 11.97
N ASN A 166 14.73 15.52 11.75
CA ASN A 166 16.16 15.76 11.85
C ASN A 166 16.69 15.59 13.29
N GLU A 167 15.96 16.06 14.31
CA GLU A 167 16.34 15.85 15.71
C GLU A 167 16.32 14.36 16.07
N ALA A 168 15.26 13.64 15.66
CA ALA A 168 15.16 12.20 15.91
C ALA A 168 16.26 11.41 15.20
N TYR A 169 16.66 11.83 13.99
CA TYR A 169 17.72 11.20 13.22
C TYR A 169 19.10 11.44 13.85
N SER A 170 19.41 12.67 14.28
CA SER A 170 20.68 13.02 14.95
C SER A 170 20.88 12.24 16.25
N MET A 171 19.83 12.03 17.03
CA MET A 171 19.89 11.22 18.26
C MET A 171 20.27 9.75 18.00
N MET A 172 19.98 9.22 16.82
CA MET A 172 20.35 7.85 16.47
C MET A 172 21.84 7.74 16.09
N GLU A 173 22.41 8.77 15.45
CA GLU A 173 23.84 8.79 15.09
C GLU A 173 24.76 8.91 16.32
N GLU A 174 24.30 9.55 17.39
CA GLU A 174 25.06 9.70 18.65
C GLU A 174 25.07 8.41 19.50
N THR A 175 24.23 7.41 19.15
CA THR A 175 24.06 6.18 19.96
C THR A 175 24.80 4.97 19.35
N VAL A 176 25.46 5.14 18.22
CA VAL A 176 26.27 4.13 17.49
C VAL A 176 27.75 4.42 17.66
#